data_0b14d10199a6c2432bde01342882e854
#
_entry.id   0b14d10199a6c2432bde01342882e854
#
_cell.length_a   1.000
_cell.length_b   1.000
_cell.length_c   1.000
_cell.angle_alpha   90.00
_cell.angle_beta   90.00
_cell.angle_gamma   90.00
#
_symmetry.space_group_name_H-M   'P 1'
#
loop_
_entity.id
_entity.type
_entity.pdbx_description
1 polymer ?
#
loop_
_entity_poly.entity_id
_entity_poly.type
_entity_poly.pdbx_seq_one_letter_code
_entity_poly.pdbx_strand_id
1 'polypeptide(L)'
;MRLIAVEGNRLPLPQRMIYIEADLHCHGHIHMPQNSQTPEPAGQVSDAVRGNWVDHLAPAWSRPYLRLSRADRPIGTWLLLLPCWWGLALAILHDGQARLHDLWIFVGCGIGAWLMRGAGCTWNDITDRDIDGSVERTRSRPIPSGQVSVKQAVVYMALQALIAFGILLTFNTAAIAMGILSLLPVAIYPFAKRFTWWPQVFLGIAFNWGALLVWVAHTGSLHPAAFALYFAGMAWTLFYDTIYAHQDKEDDALLGVKSTARLFAERTPQWLKRFLVLSVSLMSLAVLLAMAGRGGSPFAVLVALLGPWAFGAHMVWQMRILDTEDHAICLRLFRANRNTGLIPLLFFAGAALL
;
A
#
# COMPACT_ATOMS: atom_id res chain seq x y z
N MET A 1 -3.86 43.70 64.87
CA MET A 1 -3.45 42.88 66.04
C MET A 1 -2.92 41.56 65.54
N ARG A 2 -1.61 41.35 65.83
CA ARG A 2 -0.79 40.14 65.71
C ARG A 2 -0.65 39.43 64.33
N LEU A 3 0.55 39.72 63.76
CA LEU A 3 1.34 38.84 62.88
C LEU A 3 1.61 37.50 63.59
N ILE A 4 1.58 36.42 62.81
CA ILE A 4 2.45 35.25 63.04
C ILE A 4 3.06 34.88 61.72
N ALA A 5 4.38 35.02 61.64
CA ALA A 5 5.25 34.51 60.58
C ALA A 5 5.49 33.02 60.85
N VAL A 6 5.54 32.22 59.82
CA VAL A 6 6.20 30.91 59.85
C VAL A 6 7.18 30.86 58.68
N GLU A 7 8.43 30.73 59.08
CA GLU A 7 9.63 30.49 58.27
C GLU A 7 9.44 29.19 57.44
N GLY A 8 9.83 29.20 56.18
CA GLY A 8 11.17 28.86 55.75
C GLY A 8 11.30 27.36 55.43
N ASN A 9 11.35 27.00 54.18
CA ASN A 9 12.28 25.96 53.74
C ASN A 9 12.67 26.19 52.27
N ARG A 10 13.89 26.66 52.10
CA ARG A 10 14.57 26.81 50.79
C ARG A 10 15.16 25.47 50.43
N LEU A 11 14.79 24.90 49.30
CA LEU A 11 15.53 23.83 48.65
C LEU A 11 16.62 24.40 47.74
N PRO A 12 17.83 23.82 47.71
CA PRO A 12 18.96 24.35 46.96
C PRO A 12 18.90 23.99 45.48
N LEU A 13 19.29 24.97 44.66
CA LEU A 13 19.49 24.83 43.22
C LEU A 13 20.67 23.87 42.92
N PRO A 14 20.62 23.05 41.88
CA PRO A 14 21.76 22.25 41.45
C PRO A 14 22.85 23.14 40.81
N GLN A 15 24.06 22.84 41.19
CA GLN A 15 25.32 23.50 40.84
C GLN A 15 25.53 23.52 39.29
N ARG A 16 25.86 24.68 38.79
CA ARG A 16 26.50 24.87 37.48
C ARG A 16 27.87 24.19 37.49
N MET A 17 28.04 23.19 36.63
CA MET A 17 29.36 22.65 36.33
C MET A 17 30.13 23.69 35.47
N ILE A 18 31.19 24.21 36.02
CA ILE A 18 32.19 25.03 35.32
C ILE A 18 33.06 24.07 34.53
N TYR A 19 33.00 24.15 33.20
CA TYR A 19 34.00 23.51 32.35
C TYR A 19 35.25 24.33 32.33
N ILE A 20 36.34 23.73 32.81
CA ILE A 20 37.71 24.26 32.68
C ILE A 20 38.18 23.91 31.27
N GLU A 21 38.40 24.93 30.44
CA GLU A 21 39.15 24.79 29.19
C GLU A 21 40.59 24.42 29.51
N ALA A 22 40.99 23.22 29.17
CA ALA A 22 42.40 22.84 29.12
C ALA A 22 42.82 22.83 27.64
N ASP A 23 43.53 23.89 27.23
CA ASP A 23 44.27 23.93 25.98
C ASP A 23 45.34 22.83 25.96
N LEU A 24 45.14 21.81 25.13
CA LEU A 24 46.18 20.90 24.71
C LEU A 24 46.23 20.87 23.19
N HIS A 25 47.16 21.69 22.65
CA HIS A 25 47.61 21.56 21.27
C HIS A 25 48.23 20.20 21.05
N CYS A 26 47.47 19.29 20.40
CA CYS A 26 48.03 18.15 19.73
C CYS A 26 47.52 18.14 18.28
N HIS A 27 48.40 18.53 17.37
CA HIS A 27 48.20 18.30 15.92
C HIS A 27 48.17 16.81 15.64
N GLY A 28 47.00 16.28 15.49
CA GLY A 28 46.74 14.96 14.91
C GLY A 28 45.50 15.06 14.02
N HIS A 29 45.71 15.23 12.73
CA HIS A 29 44.63 15.08 11.73
C HIS A 29 44.09 13.66 11.78
N ILE A 30 43.08 13.42 12.61
CA ILE A 30 42.24 12.22 12.46
C ILE A 30 41.35 12.47 11.23
N HIS A 31 41.78 11.93 10.09
CA HIS A 31 40.95 11.81 8.92
C HIS A 31 39.81 10.84 9.29
N MET A 32 38.65 11.41 9.69
CA MET A 32 37.41 10.66 9.64
C MET A 32 37.19 10.26 8.19
N PRO A 33 36.90 8.98 7.88
CA PRO A 33 36.54 8.62 6.52
C PRO A 33 35.28 9.41 6.19
N GLN A 34 35.40 10.35 5.24
CA GLN A 34 34.24 10.95 4.59
C GLN A 34 33.47 9.77 4.00
N ASN A 35 32.31 9.51 4.60
CA ASN A 35 31.33 8.60 4.04
C ASN A 35 31.11 9.08 2.61
N SER A 36 31.65 8.36 1.62
CA SER A 36 31.48 8.64 0.21
C SER A 36 30.01 8.42 -0.14
N GLN A 37 29.19 9.42 0.19
CA GLN A 37 27.84 9.49 -0.32
C GLN A 37 27.98 9.66 -1.82
N THR A 38 27.81 8.59 -2.56
CA THR A 38 27.56 8.67 -3.99
C THR A 38 26.44 9.71 -4.18
N PRO A 39 26.63 10.76 -5.00
CA PRO A 39 25.61 11.78 -5.20
C PRO A 39 24.29 11.11 -5.50
N GLU A 40 23.26 11.43 -4.73
CA GLU A 40 21.92 10.88 -4.99
C GLU A 40 21.48 11.30 -6.39
N PRO A 41 20.92 10.36 -7.19
CA PRO A 41 20.51 10.66 -8.55
C PRO A 41 19.50 11.81 -8.57
N ALA A 42 19.75 12.84 -9.37
CA ALA A 42 18.88 14.01 -9.47
C ALA A 42 17.41 13.62 -9.65
N GLY A 43 16.52 14.20 -8.83
CA GLY A 43 15.08 13.95 -8.88
C GLY A 43 14.61 12.66 -8.19
N GLN A 44 15.43 12.03 -7.34
CA GLN A 44 14.99 10.90 -6.50
C GLN A 44 13.89 11.37 -5.54
N VAL A 45 12.88 10.52 -5.34
CA VAL A 45 11.76 10.80 -4.43
C VAL A 45 12.07 10.19 -3.06
N SER A 46 11.73 10.88 -1.98
CA SER A 46 12.13 10.52 -0.61
C SER A 46 11.73 9.12 -0.14
N ASP A 47 10.60 8.59 -0.64
CA ASP A 47 10.08 7.25 -0.30
C ASP A 47 10.49 6.15 -1.31
N ALA A 48 11.36 6.48 -2.29
CA ALA A 48 11.92 5.49 -3.20
C ALA A 48 12.74 4.43 -2.46
N VAL A 49 12.83 3.24 -3.03
CA VAL A 49 13.72 2.19 -2.50
C VAL A 49 15.16 2.57 -2.83
N ARG A 50 16.04 2.63 -1.83
CA ARG A 50 17.47 2.88 -2.07
C ARG A 50 18.04 1.81 -2.99
N GLY A 51 18.85 2.23 -3.98
CA GLY A 51 19.43 1.30 -4.94
C GLY A 51 18.44 0.67 -5.91
N ASN A 52 17.28 1.33 -6.17
CA ASN A 52 16.26 0.82 -7.08
C ASN A 52 16.75 0.82 -8.53
N TRP A 53 16.18 -0.08 -9.35
CA TRP A 53 16.59 -0.28 -10.75
C TRP A 53 16.31 0.94 -11.65
N VAL A 54 15.32 1.78 -11.31
CA VAL A 54 14.98 2.99 -12.08
C VAL A 54 16.14 3.98 -12.06
N ASP A 55 16.77 4.16 -10.90
CA ASP A 55 17.86 5.12 -10.74
C ASP A 55 19.19 4.60 -11.29
N HIS A 56 19.41 3.27 -11.28
CA HIS A 56 20.69 2.67 -11.68
C HIS A 56 20.71 2.12 -13.11
N LEU A 57 19.62 1.50 -13.57
CA LEU A 57 19.59 0.77 -14.84
C LEU A 57 18.80 1.49 -15.93
N ALA A 58 17.75 2.25 -15.57
CA ALA A 58 16.89 2.86 -16.56
C ALA A 58 17.58 4.05 -17.26
N PRO A 59 17.35 4.24 -18.57
CA PRO A 59 17.82 5.41 -19.30
C PRO A 59 17.33 6.71 -18.66
N ALA A 60 18.17 7.75 -18.64
CA ALA A 60 17.86 9.01 -17.95
C ALA A 60 16.52 9.64 -18.39
N TRP A 61 16.20 9.59 -19.69
CA TRP A 61 14.95 10.15 -20.24
C TRP A 61 13.69 9.42 -19.76
N SER A 62 13.79 8.13 -19.40
CA SER A 62 12.63 7.33 -18.95
C SER A 62 12.39 7.42 -17.43
N ARG A 63 13.41 7.80 -16.66
CA ARG A 63 13.34 7.83 -15.18
C ARG A 63 12.18 8.65 -14.63
N PRO A 64 11.88 9.87 -15.11
CA PRO A 64 10.74 10.63 -14.61
C PRO A 64 9.41 9.90 -14.82
N TYR A 65 9.20 9.25 -15.96
CA TYR A 65 8.01 8.48 -16.26
C TYR A 65 7.88 7.21 -15.41
N LEU A 66 8.98 6.51 -15.19
CA LEU A 66 9.01 5.33 -14.33
C LEU A 66 8.77 5.71 -12.86
N ARG A 67 9.24 6.87 -12.42
CA ARG A 67 8.94 7.44 -11.09
C ARG A 67 7.46 7.84 -10.97
N LEU A 68 6.84 8.40 -12.01
CA LEU A 68 5.39 8.62 -12.06
C LEU A 68 4.61 7.31 -11.85
N SER A 69 5.05 6.23 -12.51
CA SER A 69 4.46 4.89 -12.35
C SER A 69 4.82 4.20 -11.04
N ARG A 70 5.61 4.81 -10.16
CA ARG A 70 6.09 4.21 -8.90
C ARG A 70 6.87 2.90 -9.12
N ALA A 71 7.57 2.75 -10.26
CA ALA A 71 8.41 1.58 -10.56
C ALA A 71 9.65 1.50 -9.66
N ASP A 72 10.06 2.62 -9.06
CA ASP A 72 11.09 2.75 -8.02
C ASP A 72 10.65 2.24 -6.63
N ARG A 73 9.35 1.97 -6.44
CA ARG A 73 8.74 1.49 -5.20
C ARG A 73 7.54 0.57 -5.48
N PRO A 74 7.80 -0.70 -5.87
CA PRO A 74 6.79 -1.57 -6.47
C PRO A 74 5.73 -2.10 -5.50
N ILE A 75 5.77 -1.77 -4.20
CA ILE A 75 4.83 -2.31 -3.20
C ILE A 75 3.37 -2.09 -3.60
N GLY A 76 3.01 -0.90 -4.11
CA GLY A 76 1.64 -0.61 -4.53
C GLY A 76 1.17 -1.48 -5.70
N THR A 77 2.06 -1.90 -6.60
CA THR A 77 1.75 -2.87 -7.66
C THR A 77 1.40 -4.24 -7.08
N TRP A 78 2.16 -4.71 -6.08
CA TRP A 78 1.83 -5.95 -5.38
C TRP A 78 0.48 -5.89 -4.69
N LEU A 79 0.18 -4.79 -3.99
CA LEU A 79 -1.08 -4.61 -3.27
C LEU A 79 -2.30 -4.56 -4.21
N LEU A 80 -2.12 -4.08 -5.44
CA LEU A 80 -3.15 -4.11 -6.49
C LEU A 80 -3.30 -5.50 -7.14
N LEU A 81 -2.19 -6.22 -7.32
CA LEU A 81 -2.13 -7.51 -8.01
C LEU A 81 -2.64 -8.68 -7.16
N LEU A 82 -2.29 -8.69 -5.87
CA LEU A 82 -2.59 -9.81 -4.98
C LEU A 82 -4.08 -10.16 -4.91
N PRO A 83 -5.02 -9.20 -4.81
CA PRO A 83 -6.45 -9.50 -4.89
C PRO A 83 -6.88 -10.15 -6.20
N CYS A 84 -6.24 -9.81 -7.33
CA CYS A 84 -6.49 -10.48 -8.62
C CYS A 84 -6.14 -11.97 -8.53
N TRP A 85 -4.95 -12.28 -8.01
CA TRP A 85 -4.47 -13.65 -7.89
C TRP A 85 -5.24 -14.46 -6.84
N TRP A 86 -5.72 -13.83 -5.76
CA TRP A 86 -6.62 -14.46 -4.79
C TRP A 86 -7.96 -14.84 -5.47
N GLY A 87 -8.52 -13.89 -6.25
CA GLY A 87 -9.75 -14.11 -7.01
C GLY A 87 -9.64 -15.28 -7.96
N LEU A 88 -8.51 -15.39 -8.70
CA LEU A 88 -8.24 -16.50 -9.61
C LEU A 88 -8.13 -17.83 -8.87
N ALA A 89 -7.26 -17.88 -7.85
CA ALA A 89 -7.03 -19.12 -7.11
C ALA A 89 -8.29 -19.62 -6.42
N LEU A 90 -9.09 -18.71 -5.86
CA LEU A 90 -10.35 -19.07 -5.20
C LEU A 90 -11.44 -19.45 -6.23
N ALA A 91 -11.45 -18.85 -7.43
CA ALA A 91 -12.36 -19.24 -8.52
C ALA A 91 -12.03 -20.64 -9.07
N ILE A 92 -10.75 -20.97 -9.21
CA ILE A 92 -10.29 -22.34 -9.56
C ILE A 92 -10.70 -23.33 -8.46
N LEU A 93 -10.55 -22.98 -7.20
CA LEU A 93 -11.07 -23.78 -6.08
C LEU A 93 -12.58 -23.93 -6.14
N HIS A 94 -13.31 -22.93 -6.58
CA HIS A 94 -14.76 -22.94 -6.68
C HIS A 94 -15.27 -23.91 -7.76
N ASP A 95 -14.72 -23.93 -8.97
CA ASP A 95 -15.18 -24.82 -10.02
C ASP A 95 -14.35 -26.12 -10.17
N GLY A 96 -13.17 -26.19 -9.51
CA GLY A 96 -12.28 -27.36 -9.48
C GLY A 96 -11.53 -27.61 -10.78
N GLN A 97 -11.47 -26.62 -11.63
CA GLN A 97 -10.87 -26.74 -12.96
C GLN A 97 -9.88 -25.60 -13.20
N ALA A 98 -8.59 -25.93 -13.25
CA ALA A 98 -7.58 -25.02 -13.78
C ALA A 98 -7.54 -25.16 -15.31
N ARG A 99 -7.63 -24.04 -16.02
CA ARG A 99 -7.64 -23.96 -17.47
C ARG A 99 -6.34 -23.32 -17.98
N LEU A 100 -5.91 -23.66 -19.19
CA LEU A 100 -4.72 -23.01 -19.77
C LEU A 100 -4.89 -21.47 -19.88
N HIS A 101 -6.13 -21.00 -20.07
CA HIS A 101 -6.46 -19.58 -20.10
C HIS A 101 -6.19 -18.88 -18.75
N ASP A 102 -6.24 -19.58 -17.62
CA ASP A 102 -5.96 -19.03 -16.30
C ASP A 102 -4.49 -18.58 -16.15
N LEU A 103 -3.57 -19.27 -16.85
CA LEU A 103 -2.19 -18.82 -16.91
C LEU A 103 -2.08 -17.44 -17.59
N TRP A 104 -2.87 -17.23 -18.65
CA TRP A 104 -2.94 -15.92 -19.30
C TRP A 104 -3.61 -14.86 -18.40
N ILE A 105 -4.69 -15.21 -17.70
CA ILE A 105 -5.31 -14.31 -16.71
C ILE A 105 -4.29 -13.92 -15.64
N PHE A 106 -3.54 -14.89 -15.10
CA PHE A 106 -2.51 -14.66 -14.08
C PHE A 106 -1.42 -13.69 -14.56
N VAL A 107 -0.86 -13.92 -15.75
CA VAL A 107 0.20 -13.07 -16.34
C VAL A 107 -0.38 -11.73 -16.77
N GLY A 108 -1.53 -11.72 -17.45
CA GLY A 108 -2.21 -10.51 -17.90
C GLY A 108 -2.56 -9.57 -16.75
N CYS A 109 -2.99 -10.11 -15.59
CA CYS A 109 -3.21 -9.33 -14.39
C CYS A 109 -1.90 -8.75 -13.83
N GLY A 110 -0.77 -9.48 -13.91
CA GLY A 110 0.54 -8.97 -13.52
C GLY A 110 0.95 -7.73 -14.33
N ILE A 111 0.84 -7.83 -15.65
CA ILE A 111 1.13 -6.72 -16.57
C ILE A 111 0.11 -5.58 -16.37
N GLY A 112 -1.18 -5.92 -16.30
CA GLY A 112 -2.27 -4.97 -16.09
C GLY A 112 -2.15 -4.20 -14.79
N ALA A 113 -1.82 -4.88 -13.69
CA ALA A 113 -1.61 -4.24 -12.38
C ALA A 113 -0.44 -3.25 -12.42
N TRP A 114 0.67 -3.60 -13.08
CA TRP A 114 1.81 -2.69 -13.24
C TRP A 114 1.44 -1.44 -14.03
N LEU A 115 0.75 -1.61 -15.16
CA LEU A 115 0.30 -0.51 -16.02
C LEU A 115 -0.76 0.36 -15.32
N MET A 116 -1.79 -0.24 -14.75
CA MET A 116 -2.89 0.48 -14.11
C MET A 116 -2.46 1.14 -12.79
N ARG A 117 -1.50 0.53 -12.07
CA ARG A 117 -0.86 1.21 -10.92
C ARG A 117 -0.13 2.47 -11.38
N GLY A 118 0.62 2.40 -12.48
CA GLY A 118 1.30 3.54 -13.08
C GLY A 118 0.32 4.63 -13.51
N ALA A 119 -0.73 4.26 -14.22
CA ALA A 119 -1.77 5.19 -14.67
C ALA A 119 -2.49 5.86 -13.47
N GLY A 120 -2.88 5.07 -12.45
CA GLY A 120 -3.53 5.59 -11.25
C GLY A 120 -2.64 6.52 -10.42
N CYS A 121 -1.35 6.22 -10.29
CA CYS A 121 -0.39 7.12 -9.64
C CYS A 121 -0.20 8.41 -10.41
N THR A 122 -0.11 8.33 -11.73
CA THR A 122 0.00 9.52 -12.60
C THR A 122 -1.26 10.40 -12.48
N TRP A 123 -2.45 9.77 -12.44
CA TRP A 123 -3.71 10.48 -12.20
C TRP A 123 -3.71 11.20 -10.85
N ASN A 124 -3.28 10.51 -9.80
CA ASN A 124 -3.15 11.10 -8.47
C ASN A 124 -2.17 12.30 -8.47
N ASP A 125 -0.99 12.15 -9.08
CA ASP A 125 0.01 13.24 -9.15
C ASP A 125 -0.48 14.44 -9.97
N ILE A 126 -1.30 14.22 -11.00
CA ILE A 126 -1.93 15.31 -11.79
C ILE A 126 -2.95 16.06 -10.92
N THR A 127 -3.79 15.34 -10.18
CA THR A 127 -4.86 15.95 -9.35
C THR A 127 -4.33 16.63 -8.11
N ASP A 128 -3.21 16.16 -7.57
CA ASP A 128 -2.60 16.66 -6.35
C ASP A 128 -1.39 17.57 -6.56
N ARG A 129 -1.05 17.92 -7.80
CA ARG A 129 0.17 18.66 -8.17
C ARG A 129 0.42 19.90 -7.31
N ASP A 130 -0.63 20.65 -6.97
CA ASP A 130 -0.53 21.90 -6.22
C ASP A 130 -0.28 21.61 -4.72
N ILE A 131 -0.89 20.54 -4.18
CA ILE A 131 -0.66 20.05 -2.82
C ILE A 131 0.77 19.47 -2.72
N ASP A 132 1.14 18.60 -3.66
CA ASP A 132 2.45 17.95 -3.71
C ASP A 132 3.61 18.93 -3.82
N GLY A 133 3.40 20.06 -4.51
CA GLY A 133 4.39 21.13 -4.61
C GLY A 133 4.64 21.89 -3.29
N SER A 134 3.68 21.85 -2.38
CA SER A 134 3.73 22.52 -1.08
C SER A 134 4.35 21.67 0.04
N VAL A 135 4.51 20.35 -0.18
CA VAL A 135 5.04 19.40 0.81
C VAL A 135 6.48 19.02 0.46
N GLU A 136 7.40 19.13 1.41
CA GLU A 136 8.82 18.85 1.17
C GLU A 136 9.09 17.45 0.63
N ARG A 137 8.40 16.44 1.18
CA ARG A 137 8.51 15.04 0.77
C ARG A 137 8.08 14.78 -0.67
N THR A 138 7.09 15.53 -1.20
CA THR A 138 6.47 15.27 -2.51
C THR A 138 6.86 16.29 -3.59
N ARG A 139 7.44 17.43 -3.22
CA ARG A 139 7.86 18.47 -4.19
C ARG A 139 8.88 17.99 -5.22
N SER A 140 9.66 16.94 -4.91
CA SER A 140 10.62 16.31 -5.83
C SER A 140 9.97 15.36 -6.85
N ARG A 141 8.65 15.09 -6.75
CA ARG A 141 7.92 14.27 -7.73
C ARG A 141 7.99 14.88 -9.13
N PRO A 142 7.91 14.07 -10.20
CA PRO A 142 8.16 14.52 -11.57
C PRO A 142 7.29 15.68 -12.05
N ILE A 143 6.02 15.78 -11.65
CA ILE A 143 5.13 16.89 -12.08
C ILE A 143 5.43 18.18 -11.31
N PRO A 144 5.41 18.21 -9.96
CA PRO A 144 5.72 19.43 -9.20
C PRO A 144 7.12 19.99 -9.47
N SER A 145 8.12 19.11 -9.68
CA SER A 145 9.50 19.51 -9.99
C SER A 145 9.74 19.93 -11.44
N GLY A 146 8.72 19.84 -12.31
CA GLY A 146 8.83 20.23 -13.71
C GLY A 146 9.57 19.22 -14.61
N GLN A 147 9.94 18.04 -14.12
CA GLN A 147 10.60 16.99 -14.92
C GLN A 147 9.66 16.43 -16.01
N VAL A 148 8.35 16.41 -15.76
CA VAL A 148 7.31 15.98 -16.71
C VAL A 148 6.18 17.01 -16.69
N SER A 149 5.79 17.51 -17.86
CA SER A 149 4.63 18.38 -17.98
C SER A 149 3.32 17.62 -17.80
N VAL A 150 2.25 18.29 -17.37
CA VAL A 150 0.92 17.67 -17.23
C VAL A 150 0.45 17.02 -18.53
N LYS A 151 0.71 17.64 -19.68
CA LYS A 151 0.35 17.07 -21.01
C LYS A 151 1.07 15.75 -21.27
N GLN A 152 2.38 15.69 -21.01
CA GLN A 152 3.16 14.45 -21.13
C GLN A 152 2.68 13.37 -20.15
N ALA A 153 2.36 13.75 -18.91
CA ALA A 153 1.82 12.84 -17.91
C ALA A 153 0.47 12.24 -18.35
N VAL A 154 -0.44 13.05 -18.91
CA VAL A 154 -1.73 12.58 -19.45
C VAL A 154 -1.53 11.60 -20.61
N VAL A 155 -0.64 11.92 -21.57
CA VAL A 155 -0.35 11.01 -22.69
C VAL A 155 0.23 9.69 -22.18
N TYR A 156 1.18 9.75 -21.24
CA TYR A 156 1.79 8.56 -20.65
C TYR A 156 0.78 7.68 -19.89
N MET A 157 -0.09 8.31 -19.09
CA MET A 157 -1.21 7.64 -18.40
C MET A 157 -2.16 6.97 -19.38
N ALA A 158 -2.55 7.67 -20.44
CA ALA A 158 -3.45 7.13 -21.46
C ALA A 158 -2.84 5.93 -22.20
N LEU A 159 -1.55 5.97 -22.55
CA LEU A 159 -0.84 4.85 -23.15
C LEU A 159 -0.84 3.61 -22.26
N GLN A 160 -0.56 3.78 -20.95
CA GLN A 160 -0.61 2.68 -19.99
C GLN A 160 -2.01 2.08 -19.89
N ALA A 161 -3.04 2.93 -19.79
CA ALA A 161 -4.44 2.49 -19.70
C ALA A 161 -4.88 1.77 -20.99
N LEU A 162 -4.50 2.25 -22.18
CA LEU A 162 -4.84 1.62 -23.46
C LEU A 162 -4.17 0.26 -23.63
N ILE A 163 -2.91 0.09 -23.22
CA ILE A 163 -2.22 -1.21 -23.25
C ILE A 163 -2.91 -2.18 -22.29
N ALA A 164 -3.22 -1.74 -21.06
CA ALA A 164 -3.95 -2.54 -20.10
C ALA A 164 -5.36 -2.92 -20.61
N PHE A 165 -6.04 -2.01 -21.27
CA PHE A 165 -7.32 -2.27 -21.92
C PHE A 165 -7.20 -3.29 -23.04
N GLY A 166 -6.13 -3.24 -23.84
CA GLY A 166 -5.84 -4.27 -24.85
C GLY A 166 -5.72 -5.69 -24.26
N ILE A 167 -5.09 -5.81 -23.08
CA ILE A 167 -5.02 -7.08 -22.33
C ILE A 167 -6.42 -7.48 -21.83
N LEU A 168 -7.19 -6.53 -21.28
CA LEU A 168 -8.54 -6.78 -20.78
C LEU A 168 -9.48 -7.30 -21.89
N LEU A 169 -9.33 -6.81 -23.14
CA LEU A 169 -10.12 -7.25 -24.29
C LEU A 169 -9.90 -8.73 -24.65
N THR A 170 -8.85 -9.37 -24.16
CA THR A 170 -8.59 -10.81 -24.33
C THR A 170 -9.36 -11.68 -23.33
N PHE A 171 -10.03 -11.09 -22.35
CA PHE A 171 -10.85 -11.79 -21.37
C PHE A 171 -12.31 -11.89 -21.86
N ASN A 172 -13.17 -12.51 -21.07
CA ASN A 172 -14.59 -12.61 -21.42
C ASN A 172 -15.34 -11.27 -21.27
N THR A 173 -16.49 -11.13 -21.90
CA THR A 173 -17.30 -9.92 -21.96
C THR A 173 -17.66 -9.38 -20.55
N ALA A 174 -17.96 -10.29 -19.62
CA ALA A 174 -18.29 -9.90 -18.24
C ALA A 174 -17.08 -9.29 -17.51
N ALA A 175 -15.88 -9.84 -17.71
CA ALA A 175 -14.64 -9.25 -17.16
C ALA A 175 -14.31 -7.90 -17.82
N ILE A 176 -14.57 -7.74 -19.13
CA ILE A 176 -14.41 -6.44 -19.81
C ILE A 176 -15.33 -5.40 -19.19
N ALA A 177 -16.60 -5.74 -18.97
CA ALA A 177 -17.55 -4.83 -18.32
C ALA A 177 -17.10 -4.47 -16.90
N MET A 178 -16.63 -5.43 -16.11
CA MET A 178 -16.08 -5.21 -14.78
C MET A 178 -14.83 -4.31 -14.80
N GLY A 179 -13.94 -4.49 -15.78
CA GLY A 179 -12.76 -3.66 -15.95
C GLY A 179 -13.10 -2.20 -16.29
N ILE A 180 -14.07 -1.99 -17.19
CA ILE A 180 -14.55 -0.62 -17.49
C ILE A 180 -15.19 0.03 -16.27
N LEU A 181 -16.02 -0.72 -15.52
CA LEU A 181 -16.66 -0.22 -14.30
C LEU A 181 -15.63 0.15 -13.21
N SER A 182 -14.48 -0.53 -13.15
CA SER A 182 -13.41 -0.24 -12.20
C SER A 182 -12.80 1.16 -12.37
N LEU A 183 -12.92 1.78 -13.55
CA LEU A 183 -12.41 3.13 -13.80
C LEU A 183 -13.13 4.18 -12.95
N LEU A 184 -14.38 3.94 -12.56
CA LEU A 184 -15.15 4.87 -11.74
C LEU A 184 -14.52 5.09 -10.34
N PRO A 185 -14.27 4.05 -9.53
CA PRO A 185 -13.60 4.24 -8.24
C PRO A 185 -12.15 4.75 -8.41
N VAL A 186 -11.44 4.36 -9.47
CA VAL A 186 -10.09 4.88 -9.77
C VAL A 186 -10.11 6.37 -10.04
N ALA A 187 -11.11 6.87 -10.77
CA ALA A 187 -11.25 8.30 -11.04
C ALA A 187 -11.56 9.13 -9.78
N ILE A 188 -12.36 8.56 -8.86
CA ILE A 188 -12.87 9.26 -7.68
C ILE A 188 -11.85 9.27 -6.53
N TYR A 189 -11.07 8.18 -6.34
CA TYR A 189 -10.28 7.97 -5.13
C TYR A 189 -9.31 9.11 -4.78
N PRO A 190 -8.62 9.81 -5.73
CA PRO A 190 -7.69 10.88 -5.36
C PRO A 190 -8.38 12.09 -4.69
N PHE A 191 -9.66 12.28 -4.98
CA PHE A 191 -10.45 13.38 -4.40
C PHE A 191 -10.99 13.06 -3.01
N ALA A 192 -11.03 11.77 -2.61
CA ALA A 192 -11.66 11.33 -1.38
C ALA A 192 -11.10 12.03 -0.14
N LYS A 193 -9.79 12.25 -0.07
CA LYS A 193 -9.10 12.96 1.03
C LYS A 193 -9.56 14.42 1.22
N ARG A 194 -10.27 15.02 0.24
CA ARG A 194 -10.80 16.40 0.30
C ARG A 194 -12.15 16.46 0.99
N PHE A 195 -12.99 15.41 0.88
CA PHE A 195 -14.35 15.43 1.40
C PHE A 195 -14.64 14.43 2.53
N THR A 196 -13.85 13.33 2.67
CA THR A 196 -14.10 12.32 3.70
C THR A 196 -12.88 12.04 4.57
N TRP A 197 -13.14 11.62 5.82
CA TRP A 197 -12.12 11.11 6.74
C TRP A 197 -11.72 9.65 6.44
N TRP A 198 -12.38 9.00 5.49
CA TRP A 198 -12.19 7.61 5.10
C TRP A 198 -11.68 7.45 3.65
N PRO A 199 -10.65 8.21 3.20
CA PRO A 199 -10.14 8.07 1.82
C PRO A 199 -9.63 6.65 1.54
N GLN A 200 -9.16 5.93 2.58
CA GLN A 200 -8.71 4.56 2.49
C GLN A 200 -9.80 3.57 2.04
N VAL A 201 -11.08 3.88 2.28
CA VAL A 201 -12.21 3.08 1.76
C VAL A 201 -12.24 3.16 0.24
N PHE A 202 -12.08 4.35 -0.33
CA PHE A 202 -12.06 4.54 -1.79
C PHE A 202 -10.85 3.86 -2.43
N LEU A 203 -9.70 3.91 -1.77
CA LEU A 203 -8.54 3.14 -2.20
C LEU A 203 -8.83 1.64 -2.14
N GLY A 204 -9.44 1.16 -1.06
CA GLY A 204 -9.83 -0.24 -0.88
C GLY A 204 -10.79 -0.72 -1.97
N ILE A 205 -11.79 0.09 -2.34
CA ILE A 205 -12.70 -0.18 -3.45
C ILE A 205 -11.92 -0.38 -4.75
N ALA A 206 -11.01 0.54 -5.09
CA ALA A 206 -10.26 0.49 -6.33
C ALA A 206 -9.24 -0.67 -6.36
N PHE A 207 -8.48 -0.87 -5.27
CA PHE A 207 -7.39 -1.86 -5.23
C PHE A 207 -7.85 -3.30 -5.20
N ASN A 208 -9.00 -3.58 -4.59
CA ASN A 208 -9.49 -4.95 -4.47
C ASN A 208 -10.46 -5.34 -5.59
N TRP A 209 -10.81 -4.41 -6.50
CA TRP A 209 -11.71 -4.68 -7.62
C TRP A 209 -11.25 -5.86 -8.48
N GLY A 210 -9.95 -6.08 -8.54
CA GLY A 210 -9.34 -7.20 -9.24
C GLY A 210 -9.83 -8.57 -8.77
N ALA A 211 -10.22 -8.73 -7.51
CA ALA A 211 -10.80 -9.98 -7.01
C ALA A 211 -12.11 -10.31 -7.71
N LEU A 212 -12.99 -9.32 -7.91
CA LEU A 212 -14.27 -9.48 -8.63
C LEU A 212 -14.04 -9.72 -10.13
N LEU A 213 -13.17 -8.88 -10.74
CA LEU A 213 -12.88 -8.94 -12.17
C LEU A 213 -12.32 -10.30 -12.56
N VAL A 214 -11.34 -10.80 -11.80
CA VAL A 214 -10.65 -12.05 -12.16
C VAL A 214 -11.51 -13.26 -11.84
N TRP A 215 -12.31 -13.21 -10.78
CA TRP A 215 -13.32 -14.23 -10.53
C TRP A 215 -14.23 -14.40 -11.77
N VAL A 216 -14.76 -13.28 -12.27
CA VAL A 216 -15.64 -13.28 -13.45
C VAL A 216 -14.88 -13.67 -14.72
N ALA A 217 -13.61 -13.30 -14.85
CA ALA A 217 -12.79 -13.71 -16.00
C ALA A 217 -12.65 -15.24 -16.09
N HIS A 218 -12.57 -15.92 -14.95
CA HIS A 218 -12.49 -17.37 -14.88
C HIS A 218 -13.86 -18.06 -15.02
N THR A 219 -14.88 -17.60 -14.24
CA THR A 219 -16.17 -18.30 -14.10
C THR A 219 -17.27 -17.79 -15.04
N GLY A 220 -17.14 -16.59 -15.58
CA GLY A 220 -18.16 -15.91 -16.39
C GLY A 220 -19.24 -15.18 -15.60
N SER A 221 -19.34 -15.37 -14.28
CA SER A 221 -20.38 -14.76 -13.44
C SER A 221 -19.87 -14.42 -12.03
N LEU A 222 -20.56 -13.49 -11.35
CA LEU A 222 -20.27 -13.17 -9.96
C LEU A 222 -20.84 -14.22 -9.02
N HIS A 223 -20.14 -14.43 -7.90
CA HIS A 223 -20.54 -15.37 -6.84
C HIS A 223 -20.36 -14.68 -5.46
N PRO A 224 -21.15 -15.03 -4.43
CA PRO A 224 -21.02 -14.47 -3.08
C PRO A 224 -19.60 -14.59 -2.50
N ALA A 225 -18.86 -15.66 -2.82
CA ALA A 225 -17.46 -15.82 -2.41
C ALA A 225 -16.54 -14.69 -2.93
N ALA A 226 -16.75 -14.23 -4.17
CA ALA A 226 -15.98 -13.13 -4.76
C ALA A 226 -16.22 -11.81 -4.00
N PHE A 227 -17.46 -11.54 -3.60
CA PHE A 227 -17.79 -10.36 -2.79
C PHE A 227 -17.18 -10.45 -1.38
N ALA A 228 -17.25 -11.62 -0.72
CA ALA A 228 -16.63 -11.81 0.58
C ALA A 228 -15.11 -11.58 0.51
N LEU A 229 -14.46 -12.11 -0.54
CA LEU A 229 -13.02 -11.87 -0.79
C LEU A 229 -12.71 -10.40 -1.06
N TYR A 230 -13.52 -9.74 -1.86
CA TYR A 230 -13.42 -8.31 -2.16
C TYR A 230 -13.46 -7.46 -0.88
N PHE A 231 -14.45 -7.67 -0.02
CA PHE A 231 -14.57 -6.95 1.24
C PHE A 231 -13.47 -7.32 2.24
N ALA A 232 -12.98 -8.57 2.21
CA ALA A 232 -11.81 -8.97 2.99
C ALA A 232 -10.57 -8.16 2.58
N GLY A 233 -10.33 -8.02 1.29
CA GLY A 233 -9.26 -7.19 0.74
C GLY A 233 -9.41 -5.71 1.08
N MET A 234 -10.64 -5.17 1.05
CA MET A 234 -10.92 -3.79 1.46
C MET A 234 -10.56 -3.56 2.94
N ALA A 235 -10.93 -4.49 3.83
CA ALA A 235 -10.57 -4.43 5.24
C ALA A 235 -9.04 -4.49 5.44
N TRP A 236 -8.35 -5.32 4.66
CA TRP A 236 -6.89 -5.35 4.63
C TRP A 236 -6.28 -4.05 4.11
N THR A 237 -6.86 -3.42 3.09
CA THR A 237 -6.43 -2.10 2.60
C THR A 237 -6.56 -1.04 3.70
N LEU A 238 -7.68 -1.02 4.42
CA LEU A 238 -7.86 -0.13 5.57
C LEU A 238 -6.80 -0.36 6.65
N PHE A 239 -6.40 -1.61 6.88
CA PHE A 239 -5.35 -1.94 7.84
C PHE A 239 -4.00 -1.34 7.42
N TYR A 240 -3.49 -1.70 6.24
CA TYR A 240 -2.13 -1.31 5.86
C TYR A 240 -2.01 0.16 5.46
N ASP A 241 -3.06 0.72 4.86
CA ASP A 241 -3.01 2.12 4.39
C ASP A 241 -3.24 3.11 5.54
N THR A 242 -3.96 2.71 6.60
CA THR A 242 -3.99 3.49 7.85
C THR A 242 -2.61 3.56 8.49
N ILE A 243 -1.84 2.46 8.53
CA ILE A 243 -0.45 2.45 8.99
C ILE A 243 0.40 3.38 8.11
N TYR A 244 0.27 3.26 6.79
CA TYR A 244 1.01 4.10 5.85
C TYR A 244 0.71 5.59 6.02
N ALA A 245 -0.55 5.95 6.24
CA ALA A 245 -0.98 7.33 6.40
C ALA A 245 -0.41 8.04 7.64
N HIS A 246 0.16 7.33 8.60
CA HIS A 246 0.87 7.95 9.73
C HIS A 246 2.14 8.68 9.30
N GLN A 247 2.74 8.36 8.15
CA GLN A 247 3.91 9.06 7.62
C GLN A 247 3.63 10.52 7.25
N ASP A 248 2.38 10.84 6.90
CA ASP A 248 1.97 12.16 6.43
C ASP A 248 1.04 12.88 7.43
N LYS A 249 0.84 12.32 8.63
CA LYS A 249 -0.15 12.78 9.62
C LYS A 249 0.00 14.28 9.97
N GLU A 250 1.24 14.76 10.11
CA GLU A 250 1.54 16.14 10.46
C GLU A 250 1.34 17.07 9.24
N ASP A 251 1.88 16.72 8.08
CA ASP A 251 1.70 17.48 6.85
C ASP A 251 0.23 17.54 6.43
N ASP A 252 -0.49 16.42 6.54
CA ASP A 252 -1.94 16.35 6.30
C ASP A 252 -2.72 17.27 7.25
N ALA A 253 -2.25 17.43 8.49
CA ALA A 253 -2.88 18.32 9.46
C ALA A 253 -2.72 19.78 9.07
N LEU A 254 -1.54 20.17 8.61
CA LEU A 254 -1.24 21.54 8.18
C LEU A 254 -2.00 21.93 6.90
N LEU A 255 -2.18 20.97 5.99
CA LEU A 255 -2.86 21.18 4.71
C LEU A 255 -4.37 20.96 4.75
N GLY A 256 -4.93 20.55 5.91
CA GLY A 256 -6.36 20.23 6.04
C GLY A 256 -6.78 18.96 5.32
N VAL A 257 -5.85 18.11 4.90
CA VAL A 257 -6.10 16.82 4.25
C VAL A 257 -6.64 15.81 5.28
N LYS A 258 -7.64 15.04 4.90
CA LYS A 258 -8.32 14.06 5.77
C LYS A 258 -7.74 12.67 5.55
N SER A 259 -7.49 11.94 6.66
CA SER A 259 -7.04 10.54 6.63
C SER A 259 -7.52 9.76 7.84
N THR A 260 -7.54 8.42 7.75
CA THR A 260 -7.87 7.54 8.90
C THR A 260 -6.82 7.63 10.00
N ALA A 261 -5.55 7.89 9.70
CA ALA A 261 -4.50 8.11 10.70
C ALA A 261 -4.82 9.30 11.60
N ARG A 262 -5.31 10.40 11.02
CA ARG A 262 -5.78 11.58 11.77
C ARG A 262 -7.08 11.32 12.51
N LEU A 263 -8.03 10.61 11.89
CA LEU A 263 -9.33 10.30 12.49
C LEU A 263 -9.23 9.39 13.71
N PHE A 264 -8.38 8.38 13.65
CA PHE A 264 -8.27 7.39 14.72
C PHE A 264 -7.29 7.82 15.81
N ALA A 265 -6.26 8.59 15.47
CA ALA A 265 -5.24 9.09 16.39
C ALA A 265 -4.75 7.95 17.33
N GLU A 266 -4.85 8.12 18.66
CA GLU A 266 -4.47 7.13 19.65
C GLU A 266 -5.28 5.81 19.60
N ARG A 267 -6.47 5.83 18.95
CA ARG A 267 -7.31 4.65 18.78
C ARG A 267 -6.91 3.80 17.57
N THR A 268 -5.86 4.18 16.83
CA THR A 268 -5.38 3.45 15.66
C THR A 268 -5.20 1.95 15.94
N PRO A 269 -4.55 1.48 17.02
CA PRO A 269 -4.39 0.03 17.26
C PRO A 269 -5.73 -0.71 17.41
N GLN A 270 -6.75 -0.08 17.97
CA GLN A 270 -8.08 -0.66 18.12
C GLN A 270 -8.78 -0.84 16.78
N TRP A 271 -8.66 0.15 15.88
CA TRP A 271 -9.22 0.08 14.52
C TRP A 271 -8.49 -0.94 13.66
N LEU A 272 -7.16 -0.99 13.76
CA LEU A 272 -6.37 -2.00 13.05
C LEU A 272 -6.77 -3.43 13.48
N LYS A 273 -7.01 -3.66 14.77
CA LYS A 273 -7.54 -4.94 15.26
C LYS A 273 -8.89 -5.29 14.65
N ARG A 274 -9.81 -4.30 14.53
CA ARG A 274 -11.13 -4.50 13.89
C ARG A 274 -10.97 -4.86 12.42
N PHE A 275 -10.12 -4.15 11.67
CA PHE A 275 -9.86 -4.44 10.26
C PHE A 275 -9.22 -5.82 10.07
N LEU A 276 -8.29 -6.22 10.94
CA LEU A 276 -7.70 -7.55 10.94
C LEU A 276 -8.78 -8.63 11.11
N VAL A 277 -9.59 -8.52 12.17
CA VAL A 277 -10.66 -9.51 12.43
C VAL A 277 -11.64 -9.57 11.26
N LEU A 278 -12.06 -8.41 10.74
CA LEU A 278 -12.98 -8.33 9.61
C LEU A 278 -12.38 -8.98 8.37
N SER A 279 -11.11 -8.67 8.04
CA SER A 279 -10.44 -9.22 6.87
C SER A 279 -10.29 -10.74 6.95
N VAL A 280 -9.83 -11.28 8.08
CA VAL A 280 -9.67 -12.72 8.29
C VAL A 280 -11.02 -13.45 8.23
N SER A 281 -12.04 -12.89 8.90
CA SER A 281 -13.39 -13.49 8.92
C SER A 281 -14.02 -13.54 7.53
N LEU A 282 -13.95 -12.43 6.78
CA LEU A 282 -14.51 -12.36 5.43
C LEU A 282 -13.72 -13.22 4.44
N MET A 283 -12.38 -13.31 4.57
CA MET A 283 -11.58 -14.18 3.72
C MET A 283 -11.87 -15.66 4.02
N SER A 284 -12.03 -16.04 5.29
CA SER A 284 -12.46 -17.38 5.68
C SER A 284 -13.87 -17.70 5.15
N LEU A 285 -14.80 -16.73 5.23
CA LEU A 285 -16.13 -16.85 4.65
C LEU A 285 -16.06 -17.04 3.13
N ALA A 286 -15.18 -16.32 2.43
CA ALA A 286 -14.98 -16.48 0.99
C ALA A 286 -14.55 -17.90 0.63
N VAL A 287 -13.62 -18.50 1.38
CA VAL A 287 -13.21 -19.91 1.20
C VAL A 287 -14.37 -20.86 1.42
N LEU A 288 -15.13 -20.71 2.51
CA LEU A 288 -16.28 -21.57 2.81
C LEU A 288 -17.34 -21.47 1.72
N LEU A 289 -17.67 -20.27 1.26
CA LEU A 289 -18.64 -20.05 0.19
C LEU A 289 -18.16 -20.60 -1.17
N ALA A 290 -16.86 -20.46 -1.48
CA ALA A 290 -16.30 -20.99 -2.72
C ALA A 290 -16.34 -22.51 -2.77
N MET A 291 -16.13 -23.18 -1.65
CA MET A 291 -16.04 -24.65 -1.57
C MET A 291 -17.35 -25.29 -1.10
N ALA A 292 -18.39 -24.51 -0.78
CA ALA A 292 -19.72 -25.02 -0.40
C ALA A 292 -20.36 -25.82 -1.53
N GLY A 293 -20.99 -26.96 -1.18
CA GLY A 293 -21.72 -27.82 -2.16
C GLY A 293 -20.83 -28.64 -3.09
N ARG A 294 -19.51 -28.53 -2.97
CA ARG A 294 -18.57 -29.40 -3.69
C ARG A 294 -18.31 -30.65 -2.85
N GLY A 295 -18.36 -31.79 -3.44
CA GLY A 295 -17.87 -33.05 -2.85
C GLY A 295 -16.34 -33.09 -2.74
N GLY A 296 -15.70 -31.89 -2.48
CA GLY A 296 -14.26 -31.75 -2.38
C GLY A 296 -13.68 -32.35 -1.12
N SER A 297 -12.38 -32.64 -1.16
CA SER A 297 -11.63 -33.17 -0.02
C SER A 297 -11.74 -32.23 1.20
N PRO A 298 -12.19 -32.72 2.39
CA PRO A 298 -12.17 -31.92 3.63
C PRO A 298 -10.75 -31.38 3.94
N PHE A 299 -9.72 -32.07 3.49
CA PHE A 299 -8.34 -31.65 3.65
C PHE A 299 -8.03 -30.43 2.79
N ALA A 300 -8.55 -30.34 1.55
CA ALA A 300 -8.40 -29.13 0.73
C ALA A 300 -9.07 -27.92 1.37
N VAL A 301 -10.26 -28.09 1.99
CA VAL A 301 -10.93 -27.01 2.74
C VAL A 301 -10.07 -26.56 3.91
N LEU A 302 -9.50 -27.49 4.68
CA LEU A 302 -8.63 -27.17 5.79
C LEU A 302 -7.41 -26.38 5.34
N VAL A 303 -6.72 -26.85 4.27
CA VAL A 303 -5.54 -26.14 3.71
C VAL A 303 -5.92 -24.73 3.26
N ALA A 304 -7.03 -24.58 2.53
CA ALA A 304 -7.50 -23.26 2.08
C ALA A 304 -7.79 -22.32 3.28
N LEU A 305 -8.40 -22.83 4.36
CA LEU A 305 -8.72 -22.04 5.57
C LEU A 305 -7.47 -21.64 6.38
N LEU A 306 -6.37 -22.40 6.32
CA LEU A 306 -5.13 -22.01 6.94
C LEU A 306 -4.56 -20.71 6.33
N GLY A 307 -4.87 -20.41 5.06
CA GLY A 307 -4.45 -19.16 4.40
C GLY A 307 -4.90 -17.90 5.14
N PRO A 308 -6.20 -17.65 5.35
CA PRO A 308 -6.69 -16.52 6.14
C PRO A 308 -6.12 -16.44 7.56
N TRP A 309 -5.92 -17.57 8.23
CA TRP A 309 -5.36 -17.59 9.59
C TRP A 309 -3.87 -17.21 9.61
N ALA A 310 -3.07 -17.74 8.70
CA ALA A 310 -1.67 -17.38 8.57
C ALA A 310 -1.49 -15.92 8.13
N PHE A 311 -2.35 -15.43 7.24
CA PHE A 311 -2.46 -14.02 6.87
C PHE A 311 -2.75 -13.14 8.11
N GLY A 312 -3.73 -13.52 8.92
CA GLY A 312 -4.07 -12.84 10.17
C GLY A 312 -2.91 -12.86 11.18
N ALA A 313 -2.22 -14.00 11.32
CA ALA A 313 -1.05 -14.11 12.19
C ALA A 313 0.07 -13.13 11.79
N HIS A 314 0.31 -12.95 10.48
CA HIS A 314 1.27 -11.97 9.98
C HIS A 314 0.82 -10.51 10.24
N MET A 315 -0.48 -10.22 10.17
CA MET A 315 -1.02 -8.92 10.56
C MET A 315 -0.89 -8.67 12.08
N VAL A 316 -1.10 -9.70 12.93
CA VAL A 316 -0.85 -9.61 14.38
C VAL A 316 0.62 -9.31 14.66
N TRP A 317 1.54 -9.94 13.93
CA TRP A 317 2.97 -9.62 14.04
C TRP A 317 3.25 -8.15 13.70
N GLN A 318 2.63 -7.61 12.64
CA GLN A 318 2.76 -6.19 12.31
C GLN A 318 2.28 -5.29 13.45
N MET A 319 1.13 -5.61 14.06
CA MET A 319 0.58 -4.84 15.18
C MET A 319 1.49 -4.86 16.43
N ARG A 320 2.24 -5.95 16.65
CA ARG A 320 3.15 -6.06 17.82
C ARG A 320 4.38 -5.16 17.72
N ILE A 321 4.81 -4.84 16.50
CA ILE A 321 6.00 -4.01 16.25
C ILE A 321 5.63 -2.60 15.78
N LEU A 322 4.34 -2.29 15.65
CA LEU A 322 3.86 -0.99 15.19
C LEU A 322 4.21 0.09 16.21
N ASP A 323 4.89 1.11 15.72
CA ASP A 323 5.03 2.41 16.33
C ASP A 323 4.51 3.45 15.33
N THR A 324 3.43 4.15 15.68
CA THR A 324 2.77 5.12 14.80
C THR A 324 3.52 6.44 14.69
N GLU A 325 4.46 6.70 15.59
CA GLU A 325 5.30 7.91 15.58
C GLU A 325 6.64 7.67 14.84
N ASP A 326 6.99 6.41 14.57
CA ASP A 326 8.17 6.05 13.76
C ASP A 326 7.78 5.82 12.29
N HIS A 327 8.06 6.81 11.44
CA HIS A 327 7.79 6.78 10.00
C HIS A 327 8.52 5.62 9.28
N ALA A 328 9.72 5.24 9.73
CA ALA A 328 10.47 4.14 9.13
C ALA A 328 9.82 2.78 9.44
N ILE A 329 9.32 2.60 10.67
CA ILE A 329 8.53 1.41 11.04
C ILE A 329 7.24 1.37 10.24
N CYS A 330 6.49 2.46 10.14
CA CYS A 330 5.26 2.53 9.34
C CYS A 330 5.52 2.14 7.87
N LEU A 331 6.58 2.66 7.25
CA LEU A 331 6.96 2.31 5.89
C LEU A 331 7.38 0.84 5.75
N ARG A 332 8.15 0.33 6.72
CA ARG A 332 8.55 -1.09 6.76
C ARG A 332 7.34 -2.00 6.83
N LEU A 333 6.37 -1.70 7.69
CA LEU A 333 5.14 -2.48 7.84
C LEU A 333 4.26 -2.40 6.59
N PHE A 334 4.12 -1.22 5.99
CA PHE A 334 3.44 -1.07 4.70
C PHE A 334 4.05 -1.99 3.63
N ARG A 335 5.38 -2.01 3.51
CA ARG A 335 6.11 -2.87 2.56
C ARG A 335 5.95 -4.37 2.88
N ALA A 336 5.83 -4.75 4.15
CA ALA A 336 5.65 -6.13 4.59
C ALA A 336 4.31 -6.72 4.09
N ASN A 337 3.33 -5.88 3.70
CA ASN A 337 2.04 -6.35 3.21
C ASN A 337 2.12 -7.08 1.86
N ARG A 338 3.21 -6.97 1.08
CA ARG A 338 3.49 -7.90 -0.02
C ARG A 338 3.51 -9.35 0.49
N ASN A 339 4.25 -9.60 1.54
CA ASN A 339 4.39 -10.96 2.10
C ASN A 339 3.06 -11.41 2.74
N THR A 340 2.38 -10.50 3.47
CA THR A 340 1.04 -10.78 4.00
C THR A 340 0.10 -11.26 2.92
N GLY A 341 0.04 -10.57 1.79
CA GLY A 341 -0.87 -10.91 0.70
C GLY A 341 -0.47 -12.15 -0.10
N LEU A 342 0.81 -12.54 -0.12
CA LEU A 342 1.25 -13.78 -0.74
C LEU A 342 0.82 -15.02 0.06
N ILE A 343 0.63 -14.91 1.36
CA ILE A 343 0.27 -16.04 2.22
C ILE A 343 -1.03 -16.71 1.77
N PRO A 344 -2.20 -16.03 1.67
CA PRO A 344 -3.43 -16.66 1.22
C PRO A 344 -3.30 -17.32 -0.15
N LEU A 345 -2.59 -16.66 -1.08
CA LEU A 345 -2.38 -17.18 -2.42
C LEU A 345 -1.71 -18.55 -2.41
N LEU A 346 -0.67 -18.74 -1.58
CA LEU A 346 0.04 -20.00 -1.46
C LEU A 346 -0.88 -21.12 -0.96
N PHE A 347 -1.71 -20.82 0.04
CA PHE A 347 -2.66 -21.81 0.57
C PHE A 347 -3.80 -22.12 -0.40
N PHE A 348 -4.34 -21.12 -1.10
CA PHE A 348 -5.38 -21.32 -2.11
C PHE A 348 -4.85 -22.14 -3.29
N ALA A 349 -3.65 -21.80 -3.79
CA ALA A 349 -3.00 -22.56 -4.84
C ALA A 349 -2.67 -24.00 -4.40
N GLY A 350 -2.17 -24.17 -3.18
CA GLY A 350 -1.91 -25.50 -2.60
C GLY A 350 -3.17 -26.35 -2.46
N ALA A 351 -4.27 -25.75 -2.00
CA ALA A 351 -5.56 -26.43 -1.90
C ALA A 351 -6.15 -26.84 -3.27
N ALA A 352 -5.86 -26.06 -4.32
CA ALA A 352 -6.31 -26.38 -5.69
C ALA A 352 -5.58 -27.59 -6.30
N LEU A 353 -4.47 -28.05 -5.70
CA LEU A 353 -3.74 -29.24 -6.13
C LEU A 353 -4.20 -30.52 -5.40
N LEU A 354 -5.13 -30.42 -4.42
CA LEU A 354 -5.64 -31.49 -3.58
C LEU A 354 -7.06 -31.92 -4.01
#